data_defb9bd2275c73ee7baeb33b0aa410a6
#
_entry.id   defb9bd2275c73ee7baeb33b0aa410a6
#
_cell.length_a   1.000
_cell.length_b   1.000
_cell.length_c   1.000
_cell.angle_alpha   90.00
_cell.angle_beta   90.00
_cell.angle_gamma   90.00
#
_symmetry.space_group_name_H-M   'P 1'
#
loop_
_entity.id
_entity.type
_entity.pdbx_description
1 polymer ?
#
loop_
_entity_poly.entity_id
_entity_poly.type
_entity_poly.pdbx_seq_one_letter_code
_entity_poly.pdbx_strand_id
1 'polypeptide(L)'
;LIILNVIDPFMLKIGIVGMGTMGRGIAQVAAMSGCEVLVFDAQSSMLERSKEELVANLKSLTEKGKISQAESEAVQNRYHWCHQL
;
A
#
# COMPACT_ATOMS: atom_id res chain seq x y z
N LEU A 1 -8.94 12.30 -1.15
CA LEU A 1 -8.82 10.86 -0.91
C LEU A 1 -10.13 10.16 -1.21
N ILE A 2 -10.09 9.20 -2.11
CA ILE A 2 -11.23 8.34 -2.43
C ILE A 2 -10.81 6.89 -2.16
N ILE A 3 -11.63 6.18 -1.41
CA ILE A 3 -11.41 4.76 -1.10
C ILE A 3 -12.55 3.96 -1.73
N LEU A 4 -12.18 3.00 -2.57
CA LEU A 4 -13.12 2.10 -3.23
C LEU A 4 -12.86 0.67 -2.75
N ASN A 5 -13.90 0.03 -2.23
CA ASN A 5 -13.84 -1.37 -1.84
C ASN A 5 -14.39 -2.24 -2.95
N VAL A 6 -13.58 -3.18 -3.40
CA VAL A 6 -14.02 -4.20 -4.34
C VAL A 6 -13.93 -5.54 -3.62
N ILE A 7 -15.07 -6.19 -3.41
CA ILE A 7 -15.13 -7.48 -2.75
C ILE A 7 -15.12 -8.57 -3.82
N ASP A 8 -14.03 -9.33 -3.83
CA ASP A 8 -13.90 -10.55 -4.61
C ASP A 8 -14.19 -11.73 -3.68
N PRO A 9 -14.86 -12.81 -4.12
CA PRO A 9 -15.14 -13.95 -3.24
C PRO A 9 -13.87 -14.57 -2.63
N PHE A 10 -12.69 -14.33 -3.21
CA PHE A 10 -11.45 -14.93 -2.77
C PHE A 10 -10.45 -13.94 -2.19
N MET A 11 -10.64 -12.63 -2.38
CA MET A 11 -9.74 -11.64 -1.83
C MET A 11 -10.40 -10.27 -1.72
N LEU A 12 -10.00 -9.52 -0.69
CA LEU A 12 -10.44 -8.16 -0.50
C LEU A 12 -9.46 -7.23 -1.21
N LYS A 13 -10.01 -6.34 -2.06
CA LYS A 13 -9.25 -5.32 -2.77
C LYS A 13 -9.72 -3.95 -2.38
N ILE A 14 -8.79 -3.04 -2.16
CA ILE A 14 -9.08 -1.65 -1.81
C ILE A 14 -8.39 -0.74 -2.81
N GLY A 15 -9.16 0.14 -3.44
CA GLY A 15 -8.62 1.18 -4.30
C GLY A 15 -8.51 2.49 -3.54
N ILE A 16 -7.35 3.14 -3.64
CA ILE A 16 -7.11 4.43 -3.00
C ILE A 16 -6.69 5.42 -4.06
N VAL A 17 -7.43 6.52 -4.15
CA VAL A 17 -7.12 7.62 -5.05
C VAL A 17 -6.62 8.79 -4.20
N GLY A 18 -5.39 9.22 -4.45
CA GLY A 18 -4.74 10.26 -3.67
C GLY A 18 -3.81 9.67 -2.62
N MET A 19 -2.50 9.77 -2.88
CA MET A 19 -1.47 9.19 -2.02
C MET A 19 -0.75 10.24 -1.17
N GLY A 20 -1.53 11.19 -0.62
CA GLY A 20 -1.05 12.07 0.43
C GLY A 20 -0.86 11.30 1.75
N THR A 21 -0.57 12.02 2.83
CA THR A 21 -0.26 11.40 4.12
C THR A 21 -1.34 10.40 4.59
N MET A 22 -2.61 10.79 4.45
CA MET A 22 -3.71 9.93 4.87
C MET A 22 -3.84 8.70 3.97
N GLY A 23 -3.76 8.89 2.65
CA GLY A 23 -3.85 7.78 1.69
C GLY A 23 -2.74 6.77 1.87
N ARG A 24 -1.51 7.23 2.08
CA ARG A 24 -0.37 6.36 2.35
C ARG A 24 -0.58 5.52 3.62
N GLY A 25 -1.09 6.14 4.68
CA GLY A 25 -1.35 5.44 5.94
C GLY A 25 -2.41 4.36 5.80
N ILE A 26 -3.51 4.67 5.12
CA ILE A 26 -4.60 3.71 4.89
C ILE A 26 -4.12 2.54 4.02
N ALA A 27 -3.35 2.84 2.97
CA ALA A 27 -2.81 1.81 2.07
C ALA A 27 -1.93 0.82 2.85
N GLN A 28 -1.05 1.31 3.71
CA GLN A 28 -0.16 0.46 4.48
C GLN A 28 -0.94 -0.43 5.45
N VAL A 29 -1.92 0.12 6.16
CA VAL A 29 -2.76 -0.67 7.09
C VAL A 29 -3.50 -1.76 6.33
N ALA A 30 -4.09 -1.42 5.18
CA ALA A 30 -4.83 -2.39 4.37
C ALA A 30 -3.92 -3.51 3.86
N ALA A 31 -2.75 -3.17 3.32
CA ALA A 31 -1.80 -4.15 2.80
C ALA A 31 -1.26 -5.06 3.91
N MET A 32 -1.00 -4.50 5.08
CA MET A 32 -0.54 -5.29 6.22
C MET A 32 -1.63 -6.21 6.77
N SER A 33 -2.90 -5.87 6.53
CA SER A 33 -4.04 -6.70 6.90
C SER A 33 -4.35 -7.81 5.90
N GLY A 34 -3.60 -7.89 4.81
CA GLY A 34 -3.78 -8.92 3.80
C GLY A 34 -4.59 -8.51 2.57
N CYS A 35 -4.96 -7.24 2.47
CA CYS A 35 -5.71 -6.74 1.32
C CYS A 35 -4.79 -6.42 0.14
N GLU A 36 -5.28 -6.66 -1.07
CA GLU A 36 -4.65 -6.10 -2.27
C GLU A 36 -5.01 -4.62 -2.34
N VAL A 37 -4.03 -3.78 -2.62
CA VAL A 37 -4.21 -2.32 -2.61
C VAL A 37 -3.85 -1.75 -3.96
N LEU A 38 -4.83 -1.15 -4.62
CA LEU A 38 -4.62 -0.42 -5.87
C LEU A 38 -4.49 1.06 -5.52
N VAL A 39 -3.34 1.64 -5.82
CA VAL A 39 -3.05 3.02 -5.45
C VAL A 39 -2.87 3.89 -6.68
N PHE A 40 -3.48 5.04 -6.66
CA PHE A 40 -3.44 6.00 -7.75
C PHE A 40 -3.21 7.41 -7.22
N ASP A 41 -2.42 8.17 -7.93
CA ASP A 41 -2.33 9.62 -7.73
C ASP A 41 -2.08 10.28 -9.08
N ALA A 42 -2.73 11.41 -9.31
CA ALA A 42 -2.54 12.19 -10.53
C ALA A 42 -1.10 12.71 -10.64
N GLN A 43 -0.43 12.88 -9.51
CA GLN A 43 0.96 13.30 -9.45
C GLN A 43 1.86 12.08 -9.27
N SER A 44 2.66 11.77 -10.28
CA SER A 44 3.57 10.61 -10.21
C SER A 44 4.59 10.74 -9.08
N SER A 45 4.97 11.97 -8.71
CA SER A 45 5.87 12.20 -7.57
C SER A 45 5.28 11.72 -6.25
N MET A 46 3.96 11.74 -6.09
CA MET A 46 3.30 11.23 -4.90
C MET A 46 3.38 9.71 -4.83
N LEU A 47 3.29 9.01 -5.96
CA LEU A 47 3.46 7.57 -6.01
C LEU A 47 4.90 7.18 -5.65
N GLU A 48 5.89 7.89 -6.17
CA GLU A 48 7.29 7.64 -5.84
C GLU A 48 7.57 7.84 -4.36
N ARG A 49 7.06 8.90 -3.77
CA ARG A 49 7.16 9.15 -2.34
C ARG A 49 6.53 8.04 -1.52
N SER A 50 5.37 7.56 -1.96
CA SER A 50 4.65 6.48 -1.29
C SER A 50 5.46 5.19 -1.29
N LYS A 51 6.09 4.86 -2.41
CA LYS A 51 6.96 3.68 -2.51
C LYS A 51 8.15 3.79 -1.58
N GLU A 52 8.83 4.93 -1.58
CA GLU A 52 10.00 5.16 -0.74
C GLU A 52 9.64 5.06 0.74
N GLU A 53 8.53 5.67 1.14
CA GLU A 53 8.05 5.63 2.50
C GLU A 53 7.65 4.22 2.93
N LEU A 54 6.96 3.49 2.05
CA LEU A 54 6.58 2.10 2.32
C LEU A 54 7.80 1.23 2.57
N VAL A 55 8.79 1.30 1.69
CA VAL A 55 10.02 0.50 1.83
C VAL A 55 10.74 0.86 3.12
N ALA A 56 10.86 2.15 3.44
CA ALA A 56 11.51 2.60 4.66
C ALA A 56 10.77 2.11 5.91
N ASN A 57 9.44 2.19 5.92
CA ASN A 57 8.62 1.75 7.06
C ASN A 57 8.73 0.24 7.26
N LEU A 58 8.66 -0.53 6.19
CA LEU A 58 8.77 -2.00 6.28
C LEU A 58 10.17 -2.42 6.72
N LYS A 59 11.20 -1.73 6.23
CA LYS A 59 12.59 -1.99 6.65
C LYS A 59 12.73 -1.75 8.16
N SER A 60 12.18 -0.65 8.66
CA SER A 60 12.21 -0.33 10.08
C SER A 60 11.52 -1.42 10.91
N LEU A 61 10.35 -1.87 10.48
CA LEU A 61 9.60 -2.91 11.19
C LEU A 61 10.36 -4.25 11.17
N THR A 62 11.01 -4.58 10.07
CA THR A 62 11.83 -5.80 9.95
C THR A 62 13.02 -5.73 10.88
N GLU A 63 13.73 -4.61 10.92
CA GLU A 63 14.89 -4.41 11.78
C GLU A 63 14.53 -4.49 13.27
N LYS A 64 13.33 -4.06 13.63
CA LYS A 64 12.82 -4.13 15.00
C LYS A 64 12.25 -5.50 15.36
N GLY A 65 12.23 -6.43 14.42
CA GLY A 65 11.70 -7.77 14.63
C GLY A 65 10.19 -7.84 14.72
N LYS A 66 9.49 -6.81 14.28
CA LYS A 66 8.02 -6.78 14.33
C LYS A 66 7.37 -7.53 13.18
N ILE A 67 8.06 -7.62 12.06
CA ILE A 67 7.64 -8.44 10.92
C ILE A 67 8.86 -9.17 10.37
N SER A 68 8.62 -10.29 9.67
CA SER A 68 9.69 -11.03 9.00
C SER A 68 9.98 -10.40 7.63
N GLN A 69 11.12 -10.77 7.04
CA GLN A 69 11.45 -10.36 5.68
C GLN A 69 10.41 -10.87 4.68
N ALA A 70 9.93 -12.10 4.87
CA ALA A 70 8.89 -12.67 4.01
C ALA A 70 7.58 -11.86 4.09
N GLU A 71 7.20 -11.43 5.30
CA GLU A 71 6.02 -10.58 5.48
C GLU A 71 6.19 -9.21 4.81
N SER A 72 7.38 -8.63 4.92
CA SER A 72 7.70 -7.36 4.26
C SER A 72 7.52 -7.45 2.74
N GLU A 73 8.05 -8.52 2.15
CA GLU A 73 7.92 -8.76 0.71
C GLU A 73 6.46 -9.00 0.31
N ALA A 74 5.71 -9.76 1.11
CA ALA A 74 4.30 -10.01 0.86
C ALA A 74 3.48 -8.71 0.87
N VAL A 75 3.75 -7.82 1.82
CA VAL A 75 3.08 -6.52 1.88
C VAL A 75 3.38 -5.70 0.62
N GLN A 76 4.64 -5.63 0.21
CA GLN A 76 5.02 -4.90 -1.00
C GLN A 76 4.32 -5.45 -2.23
N ASN A 77 4.19 -6.77 -2.34
CA ASN A 77 3.55 -7.43 -3.48
C ASN A 77 2.04 -7.20 -3.55
N ARG A 78 1.41 -6.76 -2.46
CA ARG A 78 -0.02 -6.43 -2.45
C ARG A 78 -0.32 -5.06 -3.01
N TYR A 79 0.68 -4.20 -3.20
CA TYR A 79 0.51 -2.89 -3.81
C TYR A 79 0.50 -2.98 -5.33
N HIS A 80 -0.47 -2.31 -5.94
CA HIS A 80 -0.56 -2.17 -7.39
C HIS A 80 -0.54 -0.68 -7.70
N TRP A 81 0.58 -0.22 -8.25
CA TRP A 81 0.81 1.20 -8.52
C TRP A 81 0.20 1.56 -9.86
N CYS A 82 -0.84 2.36 -9.83
CA CYS A 82 -1.62 2.70 -11.01
C CYS A 82 -1.35 4.15 -11.43
N HIS A 83 -0.97 4.36 -12.68
CA HIS A 83 -0.74 5.69 -13.24
C HIS A 83 -1.99 6.28 -13.88
N GLN A 84 -2.98 5.46 -14.16
CA GLN A 84 -4.26 5.86 -14.76
C GLN A 84 -5.40 5.04 -14.12
N LEU A 85 -6.51 5.69 -13.96
CA LEU A 85 -7.74 5.03 -13.53
C LEU A 85 -8.43 4.34 -14.69
#